data_8aca28fe4d323f88512dd01bd060f3b9
#
_entry.id   8aca28fe4d323f88512dd01bd060f3b9
#
_cell.length_a   1.000
_cell.length_b   1.000
_cell.length_c   1.000
_cell.angle_alpha   90.00
_cell.angle_beta   90.00
_cell.angle_gamma   90.00
#
_symmetry.space_group_name_H-M   'P 1'
#
loop_
_entity.id
_entity.type
_entity.pdbx_description
1 polymer ?
#
loop_
_entity_poly.entity_id
_entity_poly.type
_entity_poly.pdbx_seq_one_letter_code
_entity_poly.pdbx_strand_id
1 'polypeptide(L)'
;MKVIIVGGVAGGATAAARIRRLDEHAEITVFERSGYISYANCGLPYYIGDVITDPEELTLQTPESFFKRFRINMKIHHEVISIHPDRKTVSVKNLENGEIFEENYDKLILSPGAKPTQPRLPGVGIDKLFTLRTVEDTFRIKEYINKNHPKSAILAGGGFIGLELAENLRELGMDVTIVQRPKQLMNPFDSDMASMIHNEMRKHGIKLVLGYTVEGFREKDNGVEVLLKDNPSLQADMVVLAIGVTPDTALAKEAGLELGIKGSIVVNDRMETSVPDIYAAGDAVQVKHYVTGDDALISLAGPANKQGRIIADNICGGDSHYLGSQGSSVIKVFDMTAATTGINEIGRAHV
;
A
#
# COMPACT_ATOMS: atom_id res chain seq x y z
N MET A 1 -27.03 5.95 13.79
CA MET A 1 -25.62 6.39 13.85
C MET A 1 -25.13 6.60 12.43
N LYS A 2 -24.49 7.75 12.16
CA LYS A 2 -23.90 8.07 10.86
C LYS A 2 -22.38 7.88 10.90
N VAL A 3 -21.86 6.98 10.06
CA VAL A 3 -20.44 6.66 9.99
C VAL A 3 -19.88 7.03 8.63
N ILE A 4 -18.84 7.86 8.64
CA ILE A 4 -18.05 8.17 7.44
C ILE A 4 -16.73 7.41 7.51
N ILE A 5 -16.32 6.86 6.37
CA ILE A 5 -15.09 6.11 6.21
C ILE A 5 -14.30 6.70 5.04
N VAL A 6 -13.04 7.02 5.27
CA VAL A 6 -12.10 7.50 4.26
C VAL A 6 -11.22 6.34 3.82
N GLY A 7 -11.35 5.95 2.56
CA GLY A 7 -10.66 4.81 1.96
C GLY A 7 -11.49 3.52 1.93
N GLY A 8 -11.67 2.97 0.74
CA GLY A 8 -12.58 1.86 0.42
C GLY A 8 -11.91 0.49 0.21
N VAL A 9 -10.65 0.29 0.68
CA VAL A 9 -9.93 -0.98 0.48
C VAL A 9 -9.92 -1.80 1.80
N ALA A 10 -8.86 -2.46 2.17
CA ALA A 10 -8.81 -3.48 3.22
C ALA A 10 -9.44 -3.03 4.56
N GLY A 11 -8.89 -2.00 5.20
CA GLY A 11 -9.36 -1.54 6.52
C GLY A 11 -10.77 -0.97 6.48
N GLY A 12 -11.00 0.00 5.58
CA GLY A 12 -12.27 0.72 5.49
C GLY A 12 -13.42 -0.16 5.01
N ALA A 13 -13.25 -0.95 3.94
CA ALA A 13 -14.29 -1.86 3.46
C ALA A 13 -14.65 -2.93 4.52
N THR A 14 -13.64 -3.43 5.25
CA THR A 14 -13.87 -4.40 6.34
C THR A 14 -14.61 -3.76 7.51
N ALA A 15 -14.24 -2.54 7.92
CA ALA A 15 -14.95 -1.81 8.97
C ALA A 15 -16.41 -1.56 8.57
N ALA A 16 -16.64 -1.06 7.35
CA ALA A 16 -17.98 -0.81 6.82
C ALA A 16 -18.86 -2.05 6.86
N ALA A 17 -18.36 -3.17 6.32
CA ALA A 17 -19.12 -4.43 6.29
C ALA A 17 -19.36 -5.00 7.70
N ARG A 18 -18.44 -4.80 8.65
CA ARG A 18 -18.59 -5.28 10.02
C ARG A 18 -19.59 -4.39 10.78
N ILE A 19 -19.54 -3.09 10.67
CA ILE A 19 -20.52 -2.18 11.28
C ILE A 19 -21.94 -2.54 10.82
N ARG A 20 -22.15 -2.76 9.52
CA ARG A 20 -23.47 -3.16 9.01
C ARG A 20 -23.99 -4.46 9.62
N ARG A 21 -23.13 -5.42 9.92
CA ARG A 21 -23.53 -6.67 10.58
C ARG A 21 -23.90 -6.48 12.05
N LEU A 22 -23.37 -5.46 12.72
CA LEU A 22 -23.61 -5.14 14.11
C LEU A 22 -24.77 -4.15 14.31
N ASP A 23 -24.94 -3.23 13.35
CA ASP A 23 -26.00 -2.21 13.31
C ASP A 23 -26.59 -2.12 11.91
N GLU A 24 -27.77 -2.72 11.72
CA GLU A 24 -28.46 -2.69 10.42
C GLU A 24 -29.02 -1.31 10.05
N HIS A 25 -29.18 -0.42 11.04
CA HIS A 25 -29.72 0.92 10.87
C HIS A 25 -28.65 2.01 10.71
N ALA A 26 -27.37 1.67 10.87
CA ALA A 26 -26.30 2.63 10.69
C ALA A 26 -26.30 3.20 9.25
N GLU A 27 -26.19 4.51 9.12
CA GLU A 27 -25.93 5.16 7.85
C GLU A 27 -24.42 5.15 7.59
N ILE A 28 -23.98 4.39 6.57
CA ILE A 28 -22.56 4.19 6.30
C ILE A 28 -22.24 4.71 4.91
N THR A 29 -21.33 5.68 4.84
CA THR A 29 -20.79 6.20 3.58
C THR A 29 -19.27 6.06 3.58
N VAL A 30 -18.75 5.48 2.50
CA VAL A 30 -17.30 5.36 2.26
C VAL A 30 -16.92 6.27 1.10
N PHE A 31 -15.93 7.13 1.32
CA PHE A 31 -15.35 7.96 0.28
C PHE A 31 -14.02 7.35 -0.17
N GLU A 32 -13.92 7.03 -1.45
CA GLU A 32 -12.72 6.52 -2.10
C GLU A 32 -12.34 7.44 -3.26
N ARG A 33 -11.10 7.94 -3.24
CA ARG A 33 -10.63 8.85 -4.29
C ARG A 33 -10.32 8.16 -5.61
N SER A 34 -9.97 6.86 -5.57
CA SER A 34 -9.77 6.06 -6.78
C SER A 34 -11.11 5.60 -7.39
N GLY A 35 -11.04 5.00 -8.57
CA GLY A 35 -12.18 4.33 -9.22
C GLY A 35 -12.50 2.95 -8.68
N TYR A 36 -11.74 2.44 -7.70
CA TYR A 36 -11.80 1.04 -7.29
C TYR A 36 -11.88 0.88 -5.77
N ILE A 37 -12.72 -0.05 -5.33
CA ILE A 37 -12.88 -0.44 -3.93
C ILE A 37 -12.56 -1.93 -3.76
N SER A 38 -12.19 -2.32 -2.55
CA SER A 38 -12.06 -3.75 -2.19
C SER A 38 -11.24 -4.57 -3.20
N TYR A 39 -10.16 -4.01 -3.72
CA TYR A 39 -9.30 -4.69 -4.69
C TYR A 39 -8.15 -5.43 -4.02
N ALA A 40 -7.63 -6.44 -4.73
CA ALA A 40 -6.52 -7.27 -4.29
C ALA A 40 -5.17 -6.62 -4.62
N ASN A 41 -4.60 -5.84 -3.69
CA ASN A 41 -3.27 -5.22 -3.88
C ASN A 41 -2.19 -6.22 -4.31
N CYS A 42 -2.23 -7.44 -3.77
CA CYS A 42 -1.26 -8.49 -4.11
C CYS A 42 -1.46 -9.06 -5.53
N GLY A 43 -2.61 -8.81 -6.17
CA GLY A 43 -2.88 -9.22 -7.55
C GLY A 43 -2.30 -8.29 -8.61
N LEU A 44 -1.95 -7.05 -8.23
CA LEU A 44 -1.55 -6.02 -9.18
C LEU A 44 -0.30 -6.40 -10.01
N PRO A 45 0.80 -6.91 -9.43
CA PRO A 45 1.94 -7.39 -10.21
C PRO A 45 1.58 -8.55 -11.16
N TYR A 46 0.70 -9.45 -10.73
CA TYR A 46 0.29 -10.62 -11.50
C TYR A 46 -0.61 -10.28 -12.69
N TYR A 47 -1.38 -9.19 -12.60
CA TYR A 47 -2.11 -8.66 -13.76
C TYR A 47 -1.15 -8.04 -14.78
N ILE A 48 -0.11 -7.34 -14.32
CA ILE A 48 0.93 -6.80 -15.21
C ILE A 48 1.60 -7.95 -15.99
N GLY A 49 1.86 -9.08 -15.33
CA GLY A 49 2.52 -10.26 -15.89
C GLY A 49 1.62 -11.23 -16.68
N ASP A 50 0.35 -10.89 -16.95
CA ASP A 50 -0.62 -11.77 -17.63
C ASP A 50 -0.95 -13.09 -16.90
N VAL A 51 -0.64 -13.19 -15.60
CA VAL A 51 -1.09 -14.30 -14.74
C VAL A 51 -2.58 -14.12 -14.40
N ILE A 52 -2.99 -12.90 -14.07
CA ILE A 52 -4.39 -12.47 -14.02
C ILE A 52 -4.67 -11.77 -15.35
N THR A 53 -5.63 -12.25 -16.11
CA THR A 53 -5.92 -11.72 -17.45
C THR A 53 -7.19 -10.88 -17.50
N ASP A 54 -8.12 -11.13 -16.59
CA ASP A 54 -9.37 -10.39 -16.48
C ASP A 54 -9.22 -9.24 -15.46
N PRO A 55 -9.35 -7.95 -15.86
CA PRO A 55 -9.28 -6.82 -14.94
C PRO A 55 -10.36 -6.87 -13.85
N GLU A 56 -11.49 -7.55 -14.09
CA GLU A 56 -12.53 -7.70 -13.07
C GLU A 56 -12.09 -8.58 -11.89
N GLU A 57 -11.14 -9.50 -12.10
CA GLU A 57 -10.57 -10.33 -11.03
C GLU A 57 -9.71 -9.52 -10.03
N LEU A 58 -9.26 -8.32 -10.40
CA LEU A 58 -8.57 -7.42 -9.46
C LEU A 58 -9.53 -6.81 -8.44
N THR A 59 -10.79 -6.64 -8.80
CA THR A 59 -11.80 -5.96 -7.99
C THR A 59 -12.76 -6.98 -7.38
N LEU A 60 -12.64 -7.21 -6.07
CA LEU A 60 -13.50 -8.19 -5.37
C LEU A 60 -14.96 -7.73 -5.27
N GLN A 61 -15.20 -6.43 -5.29
CA GLN A 61 -16.52 -5.82 -5.20
C GLN A 61 -16.57 -4.51 -6.00
N THR A 62 -17.74 -4.24 -6.60
CA THR A 62 -18.07 -2.92 -7.14
C THR A 62 -18.93 -2.13 -6.14
N PRO A 63 -19.07 -0.79 -6.28
CA PRO A 63 -19.98 -0.01 -5.45
C PRO A 63 -21.41 -0.56 -5.43
N GLU A 64 -21.92 -0.99 -6.57
CA GLU A 64 -23.27 -1.54 -6.73
C GLU A 64 -23.41 -2.89 -6.01
N SER A 65 -22.43 -3.78 -6.18
CA SER A 65 -22.42 -5.09 -5.50
C SER A 65 -22.31 -4.94 -3.99
N PHE A 66 -21.51 -3.97 -3.54
CA PHE A 66 -21.34 -3.66 -2.12
C PHE A 66 -22.63 -3.08 -1.53
N PHE A 67 -23.28 -2.15 -2.23
CA PHE A 67 -24.59 -1.61 -1.83
C PHE A 67 -25.67 -2.70 -1.80
N LYS A 68 -25.76 -3.54 -2.83
CA LYS A 68 -26.73 -4.63 -2.89
C LYS A 68 -26.60 -5.60 -1.73
N ARG A 69 -25.35 -5.91 -1.34
CA ARG A 69 -25.04 -6.88 -0.28
C ARG A 69 -25.15 -6.30 1.12
N PHE A 70 -24.68 -5.06 1.31
CA PHE A 70 -24.48 -4.48 2.64
C PHE A 70 -25.26 -3.18 2.89
N ARG A 71 -25.94 -2.62 1.90
CA ARG A 71 -26.59 -1.30 2.02
C ARG A 71 -25.61 -0.19 2.47
N ILE A 72 -24.39 -0.20 1.94
CA ILE A 72 -23.34 0.77 2.21
C ILE A 72 -23.10 1.60 0.96
N ASN A 73 -23.07 2.92 1.11
CA ASN A 73 -22.78 3.86 0.01
C ASN A 73 -21.26 3.94 -0.20
N MET A 74 -20.77 3.35 -1.29
CA MET A 74 -19.36 3.44 -1.70
C MET A 74 -19.25 4.52 -2.79
N LYS A 75 -18.77 5.71 -2.42
CA LYS A 75 -18.58 6.83 -3.36
C LYS A 75 -17.14 6.84 -3.86
N ILE A 76 -16.92 6.27 -5.04
CA ILE A 76 -15.64 6.33 -5.77
C ILE A 76 -15.47 7.72 -6.40
N HIS A 77 -14.24 8.07 -6.78
CA HIS A 77 -13.87 9.39 -7.30
C HIS A 77 -14.28 10.55 -6.37
N HIS A 78 -14.33 10.27 -5.06
CA HIS A 78 -14.64 11.27 -4.05
C HIS A 78 -13.50 11.32 -3.03
N GLU A 79 -12.84 12.46 -2.95
CA GLU A 79 -11.73 12.69 -2.04
C GLU A 79 -12.17 13.53 -0.84
N VAL A 80 -11.96 13.01 0.37
CA VAL A 80 -12.06 13.84 1.57
C VAL A 80 -10.84 14.75 1.62
N ILE A 81 -11.07 16.05 1.52
CA ILE A 81 -10.01 17.06 1.43
C ILE A 81 -9.75 17.79 2.74
N SER A 82 -10.67 17.75 3.70
CA SER A 82 -10.47 18.26 5.07
C SER A 82 -11.39 17.59 6.07
N ILE A 83 -10.96 17.60 7.34
CA ILE A 83 -11.75 17.13 8.49
C ILE A 83 -11.90 18.30 9.46
N HIS A 84 -13.11 18.50 9.98
CA HIS A 84 -13.45 19.55 10.96
C HIS A 84 -13.96 18.88 12.24
N PRO A 85 -13.06 18.47 13.16
CA PRO A 85 -13.43 17.70 14.36
C PRO A 85 -14.46 18.41 15.24
N ASP A 86 -14.32 19.73 15.40
CA ASP A 86 -15.18 20.54 16.25
C ASP A 86 -16.65 20.55 15.80
N ARG A 87 -16.87 20.46 14.48
CA ARG A 87 -18.19 20.43 13.87
C ARG A 87 -18.65 19.03 13.50
N LYS A 88 -17.79 18.04 13.65
CA LYS A 88 -17.97 16.65 13.18
C LYS A 88 -18.38 16.60 11.70
N THR A 89 -17.67 17.33 10.84
CA THR A 89 -17.88 17.33 9.40
C THR A 89 -16.61 17.01 8.65
N VAL A 90 -16.75 16.50 7.44
CA VAL A 90 -15.69 16.38 6.44
C VAL A 90 -16.06 17.16 5.19
N SER A 91 -15.09 17.82 4.55
CA SER A 91 -15.27 18.37 3.22
C SER A 91 -14.83 17.35 2.19
N VAL A 92 -15.69 17.11 1.21
CA VAL A 92 -15.50 16.09 0.17
C VAL A 92 -15.48 16.76 -1.18
N LYS A 93 -14.52 16.41 -2.02
CA LYS A 93 -14.44 16.83 -3.42
C LYS A 93 -14.80 15.67 -4.32
N ASN A 94 -15.80 15.86 -5.17
CA ASN A 94 -16.06 14.97 -6.31
C ASN A 94 -15.00 15.26 -7.39
N LEU A 95 -14.19 14.27 -7.72
CA LEU A 95 -13.07 14.41 -8.66
C LEU A 95 -13.52 14.42 -10.13
N GLU A 96 -14.75 14.01 -10.43
CA GLU A 96 -15.29 13.99 -11.79
C GLU A 96 -15.79 15.38 -12.22
N ASN A 97 -16.48 16.10 -11.34
CA ASN A 97 -17.10 17.40 -11.65
C ASN A 97 -16.48 18.58 -10.88
N GLY A 98 -15.62 18.31 -9.90
CA GLY A 98 -14.95 19.31 -9.08
C GLY A 98 -15.81 19.89 -7.95
N GLU A 99 -17.04 19.43 -7.76
CA GLU A 99 -17.93 19.88 -6.70
C GLU A 99 -17.37 19.59 -5.32
N ILE A 100 -17.50 20.55 -4.40
CA ILE A 100 -17.10 20.40 -3.00
C ILE A 100 -18.35 20.53 -2.14
N PHE A 101 -18.55 19.57 -1.23
CA PHE A 101 -19.65 19.56 -0.28
C PHE A 101 -19.18 19.12 1.11
N GLU A 102 -19.99 19.42 2.13
CA GLU A 102 -19.72 18.93 3.50
C GLU A 102 -20.66 17.78 3.85
N GLU A 103 -20.11 16.79 4.59
CA GLU A 103 -20.85 15.68 5.19
C GLU A 103 -20.59 15.63 6.69
N ASN A 104 -21.64 15.45 7.49
CA ASN A 104 -21.52 15.27 8.92
C ASN A 104 -21.37 13.79 9.30
N TYR A 105 -20.77 13.53 10.46
CA TYR A 105 -20.60 12.18 11.00
C TYR A 105 -20.85 12.14 12.51
N ASP A 106 -21.29 10.99 13.01
CA ASP A 106 -21.20 10.63 14.43
C ASP A 106 -19.85 9.99 14.72
N LYS A 107 -19.37 9.14 13.80
CA LYS A 107 -18.07 8.46 13.86
C LYS A 107 -17.34 8.56 12.51
N LEU A 108 -16.04 8.79 12.56
CA LEU A 108 -15.17 8.86 11.39
C LEU A 108 -14.08 7.79 11.46
N ILE A 109 -13.88 7.07 10.35
CA ILE A 109 -12.80 6.07 10.21
C ILE A 109 -11.85 6.53 9.12
N LEU A 110 -10.57 6.67 9.46
CA LEU A 110 -9.51 6.99 8.53
C LEU A 110 -8.76 5.71 8.13
N SER A 111 -8.89 5.33 6.87
CA SER A 111 -8.15 4.22 6.26
C SER A 111 -7.54 4.63 4.90
N PRO A 112 -6.82 5.77 4.85
CA PRO A 112 -6.32 6.34 3.60
C PRO A 112 -5.16 5.52 3.01
N GLY A 113 -4.64 4.55 3.75
CA GLY A 113 -3.52 3.71 3.34
C GLY A 113 -2.18 4.43 3.31
N ALA A 114 -1.35 4.04 2.36
CA ALA A 114 -0.03 4.62 2.13
C ALA A 114 0.17 4.91 0.64
N LYS A 115 1.06 5.81 0.33
CA LYS A 115 1.48 6.16 -1.03
C LYS A 115 2.90 5.69 -1.31
N PRO A 116 3.26 5.41 -2.57
CA PRO A 116 4.64 5.10 -2.93
C PRO A 116 5.59 6.18 -2.43
N THR A 117 6.68 5.77 -1.81
CA THR A 117 7.72 6.71 -1.43
C THR A 117 8.36 7.28 -2.68
N GLN A 118 8.27 8.60 -2.83
CA GLN A 118 8.94 9.31 -3.92
C GLN A 118 10.23 9.94 -3.36
N PRO A 119 11.40 9.50 -3.85
CA PRO A 119 12.65 10.11 -3.41
C PRO A 119 12.78 11.52 -4.01
N ARG A 120 13.41 12.43 -3.27
CA ARG A 120 13.74 13.75 -3.79
C ARG A 120 14.99 13.67 -4.65
N LEU A 121 14.88 13.00 -5.80
CA LEU A 121 15.97 12.78 -6.74
C LEU A 121 15.66 13.46 -8.08
N PRO A 122 16.70 13.92 -8.81
CA PRO A 122 16.53 14.41 -10.17
C PRO A 122 15.86 13.38 -11.07
N GLY A 123 14.95 13.80 -11.92
CA GLY A 123 14.32 12.95 -12.94
C GLY A 123 13.17 12.05 -12.48
N VAL A 124 12.65 12.22 -11.25
CA VAL A 124 11.50 11.42 -10.74
C VAL A 124 10.21 11.64 -11.56
N GLY A 125 10.12 12.68 -12.39
CA GLY A 125 8.95 12.97 -13.22
C GLY A 125 9.02 12.44 -14.66
N ILE A 126 9.96 11.55 -15.01
CA ILE A 126 10.09 10.98 -16.36
C ILE A 126 8.91 10.03 -16.64
N ASP A 127 8.30 10.13 -17.84
CA ASP A 127 7.10 9.33 -18.20
C ASP A 127 7.30 7.81 -18.15
N LYS A 128 8.54 7.34 -18.30
CA LYS A 128 8.93 5.92 -18.25
C LYS A 128 9.32 5.44 -16.85
N LEU A 129 9.13 6.31 -15.84
CA LEU A 129 9.36 6.01 -14.44
C LEU A 129 8.00 5.80 -13.75
N PHE A 130 7.78 4.61 -13.25
CA PHE A 130 6.52 4.17 -12.68
C PHE A 130 6.62 3.92 -11.19
N THR A 131 5.48 3.94 -10.53
CA THR A 131 5.25 3.37 -9.21
C THR A 131 4.10 2.36 -9.32
N LEU A 132 4.01 1.43 -8.40
CA LEU A 132 2.92 0.45 -8.34
C LEU A 132 2.28 0.45 -6.96
N ARG A 133 1.01 0.90 -6.88
CA ARG A 133 0.24 0.92 -5.64
C ARG A 133 -1.26 0.72 -5.87
N THR A 134 -1.81 1.23 -6.95
CA THR A 134 -3.25 1.23 -7.23
C THR A 134 -3.58 0.45 -8.51
N VAL A 135 -4.86 0.22 -8.75
CA VAL A 135 -5.34 -0.40 -10.00
C VAL A 135 -5.00 0.49 -11.20
N GLU A 136 -5.11 1.81 -11.03
CA GLU A 136 -4.74 2.78 -12.07
C GLU A 136 -3.25 2.72 -12.43
N ASP A 137 -2.37 2.61 -11.42
CA ASP A 137 -0.93 2.41 -11.65
C ASP A 137 -0.68 1.14 -12.48
N THR A 138 -1.40 0.08 -12.13
CA THR A 138 -1.31 -1.23 -12.81
C THR A 138 -1.71 -1.11 -14.29
N PHE A 139 -2.83 -0.48 -14.57
CA PHE A 139 -3.28 -0.28 -15.94
C PHE A 139 -2.34 0.61 -16.74
N ARG A 140 -1.80 1.67 -16.14
CA ARG A 140 -0.81 2.54 -16.77
C ARG A 140 0.47 1.78 -17.14
N ILE A 141 0.97 0.93 -16.25
CA ILE A 141 2.15 0.08 -16.53
C ILE A 141 1.82 -0.92 -17.64
N LYS A 142 0.68 -1.61 -17.54
CA LYS A 142 0.25 -2.60 -18.54
C LYS A 142 0.05 -1.98 -19.92
N GLU A 143 -0.60 -0.82 -19.99
CA GLU A 143 -0.78 -0.07 -21.24
C GLU A 143 0.58 0.32 -21.85
N TYR A 144 1.52 0.80 -21.02
CA TYR A 144 2.85 1.14 -21.47
C TYR A 144 3.58 -0.08 -22.07
N ILE A 145 3.52 -1.23 -21.40
CA ILE A 145 4.12 -2.49 -21.88
C ILE A 145 3.51 -2.91 -23.21
N ASN A 146 2.19 -2.91 -23.30
CA ASN A 146 1.48 -3.33 -24.51
C ASN A 146 1.73 -2.41 -25.72
N LYS A 147 1.88 -1.10 -25.48
CA LYS A 147 2.09 -0.11 -26.54
C LYS A 147 3.54 -0.03 -26.99
N ASN A 148 4.49 -0.09 -26.07
CA ASN A 148 5.90 0.21 -26.34
C ASN A 148 6.78 -1.04 -26.45
N HIS A 149 6.29 -2.20 -26.02
CA HIS A 149 7.02 -3.48 -26.04
C HIS A 149 8.45 -3.36 -25.47
N PRO A 150 8.61 -2.84 -24.24
CA PRO A 150 9.93 -2.67 -23.63
C PRO A 150 10.64 -4.02 -23.53
N LYS A 151 11.96 -4.02 -23.74
CA LYS A 151 12.81 -5.22 -23.67
C LYS A 151 13.55 -5.32 -22.35
N SER A 152 13.63 -4.21 -21.62
CA SER A 152 14.37 -4.14 -20.37
C SER A 152 13.65 -3.29 -19.33
N ALA A 153 13.78 -3.71 -18.05
CA ALA A 153 13.24 -2.99 -16.92
C ALA A 153 14.23 -2.93 -15.75
N ILE A 154 14.29 -1.79 -15.07
CA ILE A 154 15.00 -1.66 -13.80
C ILE A 154 13.99 -1.45 -12.69
N LEU A 155 14.08 -2.27 -11.63
CA LEU A 155 13.31 -2.12 -10.41
C LEU A 155 14.22 -1.50 -9.34
N ALA A 156 13.88 -0.29 -8.92
CA ALA A 156 14.58 0.37 -7.81
C ALA A 156 13.88 -0.02 -6.51
N GLY A 157 14.45 -1.03 -5.82
CA GLY A 157 13.92 -1.60 -4.58
C GLY A 157 13.68 -3.09 -4.66
N GLY A 158 14.17 -3.83 -3.68
CA GLY A 158 14.13 -5.30 -3.58
C GLY A 158 13.27 -5.79 -2.41
N GLY A 159 12.10 -5.14 -2.18
CA GLY A 159 11.06 -5.60 -1.27
C GLY A 159 9.99 -6.43 -2.01
N PHE A 160 8.85 -6.70 -1.34
CA PHE A 160 7.76 -7.52 -1.87
C PHE A 160 7.34 -7.11 -3.29
N ILE A 161 6.92 -5.86 -3.49
CA ILE A 161 6.46 -5.35 -4.80
C ILE A 161 7.56 -5.48 -5.85
N GLY A 162 8.81 -5.18 -5.47
CA GLY A 162 9.95 -5.26 -6.40
C GLY A 162 10.21 -6.68 -6.88
N LEU A 163 10.14 -7.68 -6.01
CA LEU A 163 10.35 -9.08 -6.37
C LEU A 163 9.21 -9.65 -7.20
N GLU A 164 7.96 -9.43 -6.77
CA GLU A 164 6.77 -9.89 -7.50
C GLU A 164 6.72 -9.28 -8.91
N LEU A 165 7.00 -7.99 -9.03
CA LEU A 165 7.04 -7.34 -10.34
C LEU A 165 8.22 -7.82 -11.19
N ALA A 166 9.40 -8.07 -10.58
CA ALA A 166 10.56 -8.61 -11.30
C ALA A 166 10.26 -9.98 -11.91
N GLU A 167 9.63 -10.87 -11.15
CA GLU A 167 9.17 -12.17 -11.64
C GLU A 167 8.24 -11.98 -12.86
N ASN A 168 7.19 -11.19 -12.68
CA ASN A 168 6.16 -11.00 -13.71
C ASN A 168 6.72 -10.34 -15.00
N LEU A 169 7.59 -9.34 -14.89
CA LEU A 169 8.23 -8.72 -16.06
C LEU A 169 9.23 -9.68 -16.75
N ARG A 170 9.90 -10.52 -15.97
CA ARG A 170 10.80 -11.54 -16.54
C ARG A 170 10.03 -12.60 -17.31
N GLU A 171 8.90 -13.06 -16.79
CA GLU A 171 8.01 -14.02 -17.47
C GLU A 171 7.43 -13.44 -18.78
N LEU A 172 7.23 -12.12 -18.87
CA LEU A 172 6.92 -11.42 -20.12
C LEU A 172 8.12 -11.33 -21.10
N GLY A 173 9.30 -11.89 -20.73
CA GLY A 173 10.48 -11.95 -21.59
C GLY A 173 11.40 -10.73 -21.53
N MET A 174 11.22 -9.85 -20.55
CA MET A 174 12.10 -8.68 -20.38
C MET A 174 13.41 -9.06 -19.68
N ASP A 175 14.48 -8.30 -19.98
CA ASP A 175 15.69 -8.30 -19.19
C ASP A 175 15.51 -7.42 -17.96
N VAL A 176 15.49 -8.04 -16.77
CA VAL A 176 15.16 -7.36 -15.52
C VAL A 176 16.37 -7.19 -14.62
N THR A 177 16.56 -5.97 -14.12
CA THR A 177 17.60 -5.65 -13.13
C THR A 177 16.94 -5.08 -11.87
N ILE A 178 17.29 -5.61 -10.69
CA ILE A 178 16.92 -5.03 -9.41
C ILE A 178 18.10 -4.24 -8.86
N VAL A 179 17.88 -2.95 -8.56
CA VAL A 179 18.84 -2.11 -7.85
C VAL A 179 18.35 -1.94 -6.41
N GLN A 180 19.20 -2.29 -5.45
CA GLN A 180 18.86 -2.24 -4.04
C GLN A 180 19.98 -1.59 -3.21
N ARG A 181 19.62 -0.58 -2.39
CA ARG A 181 20.58 0.10 -1.51
C ARG A 181 21.18 -0.82 -0.43
N PRO A 182 20.41 -1.61 0.33
CA PRO A 182 20.96 -2.69 1.13
C PRO A 182 21.70 -3.73 0.29
N LYS A 183 22.60 -4.49 0.95
CA LYS A 183 23.36 -5.58 0.31
C LYS A 183 22.52 -6.86 0.11
N GLN A 184 21.25 -6.83 0.48
CA GLN A 184 20.33 -7.96 0.32
C GLN A 184 18.95 -7.52 -0.15
N LEU A 185 18.22 -8.43 -0.78
CA LEU A 185 16.79 -8.33 -1.01
C LEU A 185 16.03 -8.70 0.28
N MET A 186 14.77 -8.29 0.38
CA MET A 186 13.88 -8.72 1.46
C MET A 186 14.48 -8.54 2.86
N ASN A 187 14.70 -7.29 3.27
CA ASN A 187 15.27 -6.94 4.58
C ASN A 187 14.64 -7.63 5.82
N PRO A 188 13.34 -8.02 5.83
CA PRO A 188 12.77 -8.78 6.94
C PRO A 188 13.36 -10.19 7.15
N PHE A 189 14.09 -10.73 6.17
CA PHE A 189 14.73 -12.05 6.27
C PHE A 189 16.16 -11.93 6.79
N ASP A 190 16.65 -12.97 7.48
CA ASP A 190 18.05 -13.11 7.79
C ASP A 190 18.88 -13.27 6.50
N SER A 191 20.17 -12.92 6.55
CA SER A 191 21.01 -12.83 5.35
C SER A 191 21.25 -14.16 4.64
N ASP A 192 21.30 -15.25 5.39
CA ASP A 192 21.41 -16.62 4.86
C ASP A 192 20.14 -17.03 4.12
N MET A 193 18.95 -16.74 4.70
CA MET A 193 17.66 -16.98 4.06
C MET A 193 17.46 -16.08 2.83
N ALA A 194 17.84 -14.81 2.92
CA ALA A 194 17.80 -13.88 1.78
C ALA A 194 18.71 -14.36 0.63
N SER A 195 19.82 -15.07 0.93
CA SER A 195 20.72 -15.61 -0.08
C SER A 195 20.05 -16.66 -0.98
N MET A 196 19.09 -17.42 -0.46
CA MET A 196 18.29 -18.37 -1.24
C MET A 196 17.42 -17.63 -2.25
N ILE A 197 16.79 -16.51 -1.82
CA ILE A 197 16.02 -15.62 -2.71
C ILE A 197 16.92 -15.05 -3.80
N HIS A 198 18.14 -14.59 -3.46
CA HIS A 198 19.09 -14.08 -4.45
C HIS A 198 19.45 -15.15 -5.50
N ASN A 199 19.66 -16.38 -5.07
CA ASN A 199 20.00 -17.48 -5.97
C ASN A 199 18.85 -17.83 -6.90
N GLU A 200 17.62 -17.87 -6.38
CA GLU A 200 16.42 -18.11 -7.19
C GLU A 200 16.22 -17.02 -8.25
N MET A 201 16.34 -15.75 -7.86
CA MET A 201 16.26 -14.63 -8.79
C MET A 201 17.31 -14.71 -9.90
N ARG A 202 18.58 -15.02 -9.56
CA ARG A 202 19.67 -15.18 -10.55
C ARG A 202 19.46 -16.36 -11.46
N LYS A 203 18.97 -17.49 -10.95
CA LYS A 203 18.62 -18.70 -11.72
C LYS A 203 17.62 -18.38 -12.83
N HIS A 204 16.67 -17.48 -12.57
CA HIS A 204 15.70 -17.00 -13.55
C HIS A 204 16.19 -15.80 -14.39
N GLY A 205 17.46 -15.45 -14.31
CA GLY A 205 18.09 -14.43 -15.15
C GLY A 205 17.88 -12.98 -14.67
N ILE A 206 17.43 -12.77 -13.44
CA ILE A 206 17.34 -11.44 -12.85
C ILE A 206 18.73 -10.95 -12.45
N LYS A 207 19.12 -9.77 -12.92
CA LYS A 207 20.36 -9.12 -12.52
C LYS A 207 20.17 -8.39 -11.19
N LEU A 208 21.01 -8.71 -10.21
CA LEU A 208 20.98 -8.08 -8.89
C LEU A 208 22.15 -7.10 -8.72
N VAL A 209 21.84 -5.84 -8.48
CA VAL A 209 22.76 -4.74 -8.20
C VAL A 209 22.53 -4.29 -6.75
N LEU A 210 23.16 -4.99 -5.82
CA LEU A 210 22.94 -4.85 -4.37
C LEU A 210 24.05 -4.00 -3.73
N GLY A 211 23.70 -3.18 -2.75
CA GLY A 211 24.61 -2.26 -2.08
C GLY A 211 24.81 -0.94 -2.83
N TYR A 212 23.97 -0.62 -3.80
CA TYR A 212 24.09 0.57 -4.64
C TYR A 212 22.97 1.58 -4.38
N THR A 213 23.34 2.84 -4.28
CA THR A 213 22.41 3.94 -4.06
C THR A 213 22.08 4.61 -5.38
N VAL A 214 20.80 4.73 -5.69
CA VAL A 214 20.33 5.53 -6.81
C VAL A 214 20.38 7.02 -6.44
N GLU A 215 20.97 7.85 -7.30
CA GLU A 215 21.09 9.29 -7.11
C GLU A 215 20.23 10.11 -8.07
N GLY A 216 19.64 9.49 -9.08
CA GLY A 216 18.76 10.19 -10.02
C GLY A 216 18.41 9.34 -11.24
N PHE A 217 17.61 9.94 -12.08
CA PHE A 217 17.16 9.38 -13.34
C PHE A 217 17.33 10.41 -14.45
N ARG A 218 17.62 9.96 -15.64
CA ARG A 218 17.73 10.81 -16.81
C ARG A 218 17.09 10.11 -18.00
N GLU A 219 16.30 10.83 -18.74
CA GLU A 219 15.85 10.35 -20.04
C GLU A 219 17.04 10.25 -21.00
N LYS A 220 17.18 9.11 -21.66
CA LYS A 220 18.28 8.87 -22.60
C LYS A 220 17.81 7.97 -23.73
N ASP A 221 18.02 8.42 -24.96
CA ASP A 221 17.53 7.73 -26.15
C ASP A 221 16.03 7.40 -26.02
N ASN A 222 15.67 6.12 -26.15
CA ASN A 222 14.30 5.66 -25.96
C ASN A 222 14.03 5.07 -24.56
N GLY A 223 14.95 5.23 -23.59
CA GLY A 223 14.88 4.63 -22.25
C GLY A 223 15.15 5.60 -21.12
N VAL A 224 15.46 5.03 -19.97
CA VAL A 224 15.83 5.74 -18.74
C VAL A 224 17.22 5.31 -18.29
N GLU A 225 18.09 6.26 -18.05
CA GLU A 225 19.37 6.07 -17.39
C GLU A 225 19.19 6.24 -15.87
N VAL A 226 19.56 5.22 -15.12
CA VAL A 226 19.55 5.22 -13.65
C VAL A 226 20.95 5.55 -13.16
N LEU A 227 21.12 6.69 -12.51
CA LEU A 227 22.40 7.17 -11.99
C LEU A 227 22.66 6.53 -10.63
N LEU A 228 23.83 5.90 -10.49
CA LEU A 228 24.27 5.23 -9.27
C LEU A 228 25.41 6.03 -8.63
N LYS A 229 25.41 6.11 -7.31
CA LYS A 229 26.47 6.76 -6.55
C LYS A 229 27.79 6.06 -6.75
N ASP A 230 28.82 6.82 -7.20
CA ASP A 230 30.21 6.34 -7.37
C ASP A 230 30.35 5.10 -8.26
N ASN A 231 29.36 4.86 -9.16
CA ASN A 231 29.32 3.67 -10.01
C ASN A 231 28.80 4.03 -11.42
N PRO A 232 29.09 3.20 -12.44
CA PRO A 232 28.51 3.37 -13.75
C PRO A 232 26.98 3.33 -13.71
N SER A 233 26.35 4.18 -14.51
CA SER A 233 24.89 4.20 -14.66
C SER A 233 24.37 2.93 -15.33
N LEU A 234 23.10 2.64 -15.10
CA LEU A 234 22.37 1.56 -15.74
C LEU A 234 21.33 2.16 -16.69
N GLN A 235 20.98 1.44 -17.75
CA GLN A 235 19.98 1.87 -18.71
C GLN A 235 18.94 0.76 -18.91
N ALA A 236 17.65 1.17 -19.03
CA ALA A 236 16.55 0.30 -19.40
C ALA A 236 15.45 1.07 -20.12
N ASP A 237 14.54 0.35 -20.76
CA ASP A 237 13.40 0.95 -21.48
C ASP A 237 12.37 1.54 -20.51
N MET A 238 12.27 0.98 -19.31
CA MET A 238 11.40 1.47 -18.23
C MET A 238 12.01 1.24 -16.85
N VAL A 239 11.55 2.03 -15.88
CA VAL A 239 11.97 1.91 -14.47
C VAL A 239 10.73 1.88 -13.58
N VAL A 240 10.73 1.04 -12.56
CA VAL A 240 9.70 1.06 -11.51
C VAL A 240 10.34 1.32 -10.15
N LEU A 241 9.82 2.32 -9.44
CA LEU A 241 10.22 2.64 -8.08
C LEU A 241 9.44 1.77 -7.08
N ALA A 242 10.14 0.84 -6.45
CA ALA A 242 9.61 -0.07 -5.43
C ALA A 242 10.35 0.11 -4.08
N ILE A 243 10.72 1.36 -3.74
CA ILE A 243 11.55 1.71 -2.57
C ILE A 243 10.79 1.78 -1.25
N GLY A 244 9.55 1.33 -1.23
CA GLY A 244 8.66 1.30 -0.07
C GLY A 244 7.51 2.30 -0.15
N VAL A 245 6.77 2.40 0.94
CA VAL A 245 5.58 3.25 1.05
C VAL A 245 5.70 4.20 2.24
N THR A 246 4.98 5.31 2.17
CA THR A 246 4.87 6.31 3.23
C THR A 246 3.39 6.44 3.61
N PRO A 247 3.02 6.42 4.91
CA PRO A 247 1.66 6.66 5.36
C PRO A 247 1.05 7.90 4.72
N ASP A 248 -0.17 7.81 4.21
CA ASP A 248 -0.87 8.94 3.61
C ASP A 248 -1.70 9.67 4.67
N THR A 249 -1.06 10.55 5.43
CA THR A 249 -1.60 11.17 6.64
C THR A 249 -1.71 12.68 6.58
N ALA A 250 -1.63 13.28 5.40
CA ALA A 250 -1.77 14.73 5.25
C ALA A 250 -3.09 15.22 5.86
N LEU A 251 -4.20 14.54 5.55
CA LEU A 251 -5.53 14.83 6.07
C LEU A 251 -5.58 14.77 7.62
N ALA A 252 -4.99 13.74 8.21
CA ALA A 252 -4.93 13.58 9.67
C ALA A 252 -4.09 14.68 10.32
N LYS A 253 -2.96 15.04 9.72
CA LYS A 253 -2.08 16.13 10.17
C LYS A 253 -2.79 17.47 10.19
N GLU A 254 -3.50 17.80 9.11
CA GLU A 254 -4.24 19.06 8.97
C GLU A 254 -5.40 19.15 9.96
N ALA A 255 -6.00 18.01 10.29
CA ALA A 255 -7.05 17.92 11.31
C ALA A 255 -6.51 17.92 12.76
N GLY A 256 -5.19 18.02 12.98
CA GLY A 256 -4.57 18.09 14.29
C GLY A 256 -4.47 16.76 15.03
N LEU A 257 -4.57 15.62 14.32
CA LEU A 257 -4.37 14.31 14.93
C LEU A 257 -2.90 14.08 15.28
N GLU A 258 -2.64 13.37 16.38
CA GLU A 258 -1.29 12.99 16.77
C GLU A 258 -0.67 12.04 15.75
N LEU A 259 0.58 12.36 15.34
CA LEU A 259 1.36 11.57 14.41
C LEU A 259 2.62 11.03 15.10
N GLY A 260 2.94 9.77 14.79
CA GLY A 260 4.09 9.05 15.34
C GLY A 260 5.18 8.79 14.30
N ILE A 261 5.74 7.57 14.33
CA ILE A 261 6.87 7.18 13.48
C ILE A 261 6.54 7.36 11.99
N LYS A 262 7.48 7.96 11.24
CA LYS A 262 7.34 8.27 9.80
C LYS A 262 6.05 9.02 9.44
N GLY A 263 5.46 9.74 10.40
CA GLY A 263 4.24 10.50 10.21
C GLY A 263 2.95 9.66 10.18
N SER A 264 2.96 8.46 10.70
CA SER A 264 1.76 7.61 10.85
C SER A 264 0.81 8.14 11.92
N ILE A 265 -0.47 7.81 11.80
CA ILE A 265 -1.48 8.18 12.80
C ILE A 265 -1.26 7.34 14.07
N VAL A 266 -1.16 8.01 15.24
CA VAL A 266 -1.12 7.34 16.54
C VAL A 266 -2.53 6.89 16.91
N VAL A 267 -2.67 5.62 17.28
CA VAL A 267 -3.92 5.04 17.77
C VAL A 267 -3.66 4.23 19.05
N ASN A 268 -4.67 4.15 19.90
CA ASN A 268 -4.64 3.22 21.03
C ASN A 268 -4.98 1.78 20.59
N ASP A 269 -5.03 0.85 21.53
CA ASP A 269 -5.37 -0.55 21.26
C ASP A 269 -6.83 -0.77 20.83
N ARG A 270 -7.71 0.21 21.05
CA ARG A 270 -9.08 0.24 20.52
C ARG A 270 -9.17 0.87 19.12
N MET A 271 -8.02 1.24 18.54
CA MET A 271 -7.87 1.94 17.26
C MET A 271 -8.45 3.36 17.24
N GLU A 272 -8.61 3.99 18.41
CA GLU A 272 -9.03 5.38 18.56
C GLU A 272 -7.83 6.30 18.37
N THR A 273 -8.02 7.42 17.68
CA THR A 273 -7.00 8.47 17.51
C THR A 273 -6.96 9.41 18.72
N SER A 274 -6.08 10.40 18.69
CA SER A 274 -6.03 11.46 19.71
C SER A 274 -7.27 12.37 19.75
N VAL A 275 -8.16 12.26 18.76
CA VAL A 275 -9.39 13.05 18.65
C VAL A 275 -10.61 12.15 18.84
N PRO A 276 -11.52 12.48 19.78
CA PRO A 276 -12.72 11.68 20.02
C PRO A 276 -13.56 11.42 18.77
N ASP A 277 -14.15 10.25 18.69
CA ASP A 277 -15.01 9.80 17.58
C ASP A 277 -14.30 9.64 16.23
N ILE A 278 -12.96 9.75 16.19
CA ILE A 278 -12.13 9.49 15.02
C ILE A 278 -11.24 8.26 15.28
N TYR A 279 -11.35 7.29 14.41
CA TYR A 279 -10.61 6.02 14.42
C TYR A 279 -9.71 5.93 13.20
N ALA A 280 -8.66 5.12 13.26
CA ALA A 280 -7.82 4.91 12.07
C ALA A 280 -7.34 3.45 11.96
N ALA A 281 -7.14 2.99 10.71
CA ALA A 281 -6.70 1.64 10.40
C ALA A 281 -5.85 1.54 9.12
N GLY A 282 -5.15 0.42 8.97
CA GLY A 282 -4.39 0.06 7.77
C GLY A 282 -2.99 0.68 7.74
N ASP A 283 -2.46 0.88 6.55
CA ASP A 283 -1.06 1.29 6.34
C ASP A 283 -0.75 2.71 6.82
N ALA A 284 -1.77 3.47 7.20
CA ALA A 284 -1.62 4.83 7.72
C ALA A 284 -1.32 4.88 9.22
N VAL A 285 -1.51 3.78 9.97
CA VAL A 285 -1.43 3.80 11.43
C VAL A 285 -0.13 3.21 11.97
N GLN A 286 0.30 3.74 13.12
CA GLN A 286 1.31 3.15 13.98
C GLN A 286 0.67 2.08 14.86
N VAL A 287 1.34 0.94 14.99
CA VAL A 287 0.90 -0.17 15.83
C VAL A 287 2.06 -0.68 16.69
N LYS A 288 1.77 -1.52 17.68
CA LYS A 288 2.81 -2.23 18.43
C LYS A 288 3.29 -3.47 17.68
N HIS A 289 4.60 -3.65 17.59
CA HIS A 289 5.17 -4.93 17.21
C HIS A 289 4.96 -5.92 18.36
N TYR A 290 4.27 -7.02 18.09
CA TYR A 290 3.79 -7.92 19.15
C TYR A 290 4.92 -8.53 20.01
N VAL A 291 6.09 -8.79 19.41
CA VAL A 291 7.22 -9.43 20.11
C VAL A 291 8.04 -8.43 20.92
N THR A 292 8.35 -7.26 20.33
CA THR A 292 9.25 -6.29 20.97
C THR A 292 8.52 -5.22 21.80
N GLY A 293 7.24 -5.02 21.56
CA GLY A 293 6.46 -3.94 22.16
C GLY A 293 6.73 -2.55 21.55
N ASP A 294 7.67 -2.45 20.60
CA ASP A 294 8.03 -1.19 19.95
C ASP A 294 6.95 -0.70 18.99
N ASP A 295 6.97 0.59 18.72
CA ASP A 295 6.14 1.18 17.67
C ASP A 295 6.62 0.74 16.28
N ALA A 296 5.68 0.28 15.47
CA ALA A 296 5.96 -0.28 14.15
C ALA A 296 4.95 0.17 13.09
N LEU A 297 5.39 0.17 11.84
CA LEU A 297 4.54 0.25 10.66
C LEU A 297 4.48 -1.12 10.00
N ILE A 298 3.30 -1.71 9.96
CA ILE A 298 3.08 -3.06 9.42
C ILE A 298 2.02 -2.97 8.33
N SER A 299 2.47 -2.62 7.13
CA SER A 299 1.62 -2.39 5.96
C SER A 299 1.21 -3.71 5.31
N LEU A 300 0.30 -4.44 5.95
CA LEU A 300 -0.21 -5.74 5.52
C LEU A 300 -1.74 -5.77 5.60
N ALA A 301 -2.38 -6.46 4.65
CA ALA A 301 -3.85 -6.56 4.58
C ALA A 301 -4.47 -7.29 5.79
N GLY A 302 -3.82 -8.33 6.31
CA GLY A 302 -4.27 -9.06 7.50
C GLY A 302 -4.46 -8.17 8.73
N PRO A 303 -3.42 -7.42 9.16
CA PRO A 303 -3.51 -6.38 10.18
C PRO A 303 -4.62 -5.35 9.90
N ALA A 304 -4.66 -4.77 8.70
CA ALA A 304 -5.67 -3.78 8.33
C ALA A 304 -7.10 -4.30 8.49
N ASN A 305 -7.36 -5.55 8.06
CA ASN A 305 -8.66 -6.20 8.22
C ASN A 305 -9.03 -6.45 9.69
N LYS A 306 -8.06 -6.84 10.53
CA LYS A 306 -8.28 -6.99 11.98
C LYS A 306 -8.63 -5.65 12.62
N GLN A 307 -7.86 -4.62 12.33
CA GLN A 307 -8.07 -3.26 12.82
C GLN A 307 -9.46 -2.74 12.43
N GLY A 308 -9.87 -2.90 11.17
CA GLY A 308 -11.20 -2.51 10.71
C GLY A 308 -12.34 -3.20 11.48
N ARG A 309 -12.17 -4.50 11.85
CA ARG A 309 -13.16 -5.22 12.68
C ARG A 309 -13.20 -4.68 14.10
N ILE A 310 -12.03 -4.43 14.71
CA ILE A 310 -11.93 -3.88 16.07
C ILE A 310 -12.59 -2.51 16.14
N ILE A 311 -12.33 -1.64 15.17
CA ILE A 311 -13.00 -0.33 15.07
C ILE A 311 -14.53 -0.51 15.04
N ALA A 312 -15.01 -1.39 14.18
CA ALA A 312 -16.44 -1.63 14.03
C ALA A 312 -17.08 -2.15 15.33
N ASP A 313 -16.43 -3.11 16.00
CA ASP A 313 -16.88 -3.63 17.28
C ASP A 313 -16.98 -2.51 18.32
N ASN A 314 -15.94 -1.67 18.43
CA ASN A 314 -15.89 -0.58 19.42
C ASN A 314 -16.89 0.55 19.11
N ILE A 315 -17.08 0.91 17.84
CA ILE A 315 -18.09 1.89 17.42
C ILE A 315 -19.51 1.41 17.77
N CYS A 316 -19.75 0.10 17.70
CA CYS A 316 -21.05 -0.52 18.02
C CYS A 316 -21.20 -0.92 19.50
N GLY A 317 -20.37 -0.39 20.39
CA GLY A 317 -20.47 -0.58 21.84
C GLY A 317 -19.75 -1.82 22.38
N GLY A 318 -18.92 -2.47 21.58
CA GLY A 318 -18.05 -3.57 22.02
C GLY A 318 -16.79 -3.08 22.74
N ASP A 319 -15.98 -4.04 23.20
CA ASP A 319 -14.70 -3.81 23.88
C ASP A 319 -13.62 -4.72 23.27
N SER A 320 -13.23 -4.40 22.04
CA SER A 320 -12.24 -5.16 21.26
C SER A 320 -10.90 -4.43 21.23
N HIS A 321 -9.80 -5.19 21.35
CA HIS A 321 -8.44 -4.66 21.45
C HIS A 321 -7.52 -5.23 20.37
N TYR A 322 -6.70 -4.37 19.78
CA TYR A 322 -5.65 -4.75 18.84
C TYR A 322 -4.33 -4.90 19.57
N LEU A 323 -3.87 -6.12 19.75
CA LEU A 323 -2.67 -6.44 20.51
C LEU A 323 -1.36 -6.28 19.71
N GLY A 324 -1.43 -5.68 18.53
CA GLY A 324 -0.28 -5.55 17.65
C GLY A 324 -0.17 -6.64 16.60
N SER A 325 0.98 -6.70 15.93
CA SER A 325 1.25 -7.69 14.87
C SER A 325 2.70 -8.14 14.91
N GLN A 326 2.94 -9.40 14.55
CA GLN A 326 4.29 -9.96 14.36
C GLN A 326 4.86 -9.65 12.97
N GLY A 327 4.10 -9.02 12.08
CA GLY A 327 4.53 -8.76 10.71
C GLY A 327 4.67 -10.02 9.86
N SER A 328 3.91 -11.08 10.17
CA SER A 328 3.97 -12.35 9.40
C SER A 328 3.64 -12.10 7.95
N SER A 329 4.52 -12.52 7.06
CA SER A 329 4.40 -12.32 5.62
C SER A 329 4.92 -13.51 4.84
N VAL A 330 4.41 -13.66 3.61
CA VAL A 330 4.81 -14.70 2.67
C VAL A 330 4.93 -14.09 1.28
N ILE A 331 5.88 -14.56 0.50
CA ILE A 331 6.06 -14.19 -0.90
C ILE A 331 6.38 -15.43 -1.73
N LYS A 332 5.81 -15.50 -2.92
CA LYS A 332 6.24 -16.41 -3.98
C LYS A 332 7.32 -15.70 -4.80
N VAL A 333 8.40 -16.42 -5.10
CA VAL A 333 9.51 -15.96 -5.93
C VAL A 333 9.83 -17.10 -6.91
N PHE A 334 9.29 -17.03 -8.11
CA PHE A 334 9.33 -18.11 -9.10
C PHE A 334 8.85 -19.45 -8.52
N ASP A 335 9.72 -20.43 -8.41
CA ASP A 335 9.41 -21.77 -7.89
C ASP A 335 9.51 -21.87 -6.36
N MET A 336 9.97 -20.82 -5.70
CA MET A 336 10.19 -20.79 -4.26
C MET A 336 9.11 -20.00 -3.53
N THR A 337 8.76 -20.45 -2.34
CA THR A 337 7.96 -19.67 -1.37
C THR A 337 8.82 -19.32 -0.17
N ALA A 338 8.87 -18.05 0.18
CA ALA A 338 9.58 -17.56 1.36
C ALA A 338 8.61 -16.91 2.34
N ALA A 339 8.72 -17.25 3.64
CA ALA A 339 7.87 -16.71 4.69
C ALA A 339 8.71 -16.27 5.89
N THR A 340 8.23 -15.22 6.58
CA THR A 340 8.86 -14.71 7.80
C THR A 340 7.81 -14.28 8.80
N THR A 341 8.17 -14.31 10.08
CA THR A 341 7.32 -13.85 11.19
C THR A 341 8.17 -13.39 12.37
N GLY A 342 7.69 -12.39 13.09
CA GLY A 342 8.34 -11.88 14.28
C GLY A 342 9.62 -11.10 13.96
N ILE A 343 10.68 -11.39 14.67
CA ILE A 343 12.00 -10.75 14.54
C ILE A 343 13.03 -11.71 13.92
N ASN A 344 13.91 -11.17 13.12
CA ASN A 344 15.04 -11.91 12.56
C ASN A 344 16.18 -12.05 13.59
N GLU A 345 17.28 -12.71 13.20
CA GLU A 345 18.42 -12.96 14.06
C GLU A 345 19.04 -11.67 14.63
N ILE A 346 19.19 -10.64 13.79
CA ILE A 346 19.69 -9.32 14.22
C ILE A 346 18.71 -8.70 15.23
N GLY A 347 17.42 -8.75 14.95
CA GLY A 347 16.38 -8.24 15.87
C GLY A 347 16.42 -8.92 17.23
N ARG A 348 16.64 -10.24 17.28
CA ARG A 348 16.76 -11.00 18.53
C ARG A 348 17.97 -10.61 19.37
N ALA A 349 19.05 -10.12 18.75
CA ALA A 349 20.24 -9.69 19.47
C ALA A 349 20.06 -8.36 20.23
N HIS A 350 18.94 -7.65 19.98
CA HIS A 350 18.61 -6.34 20.59
C HIS A 350 17.41 -6.39 21.54
N VAL A 351 16.84 -7.58 21.82
CA VAL A 351 15.69 -7.77 22.74
C VAL A 351 16.14 -8.30 24.13
#